data_65a1cc340ff42dd14a3c71f146268be3
#
_entry.id   65a1cc340ff42dd14a3c71f146268be3
#
_cell.length_a   1.000
_cell.length_b   1.000
_cell.length_c   1.000
_cell.angle_alpha   90.00
_cell.angle_beta   90.00
_cell.angle_gamma   90.00
#
_symmetry.space_group_name_H-M   'P 1'
#
loop_
_entity.id
_entity.type
_entity.pdbx_description
1 polymer ?
#
loop_
_entity_poly.entity_id
_entity_poly.type
_entity_poly.pdbx_seq_one_letter_code
_entity_poly.pdbx_strand_id
1 'polypeptide(L)'
;TDEIESLQEAKETINLSPWIIQLIFCTALLAYQSESFVHFLEPATEQLGFSALFTGIIIIPIVGGFSEYVPAVKGAWKDQMDLPISLAMGSSLLVALLIAPALIIIGSLIGQPMNLDFTAFEVIALIFSVLIVNLVNMDAKSNWLEGAMLLGTYAVLALAFWFHP
;
A
#
# COMPACT_ATOMS: atom_id res chain seq x y z
N THR A 1 42.89 18.49 11.27
CA THR A 1 42.75 17.64 12.48
C THR A 1 41.36 17.80 13.08
N ASP A 2 40.87 19.02 13.18
CA ASP A 2 39.56 19.35 13.81
C ASP A 2 38.35 18.82 13.06
N GLU A 3 38.43 18.67 11.74
CA GLU A 3 37.35 18.09 10.90
C GLU A 3 37.24 16.58 11.05
N ILE A 4 38.35 15.88 11.32
CA ILE A 4 38.37 14.45 11.56
C ILE A 4 37.91 14.14 12.99
N GLU A 5 38.25 14.99 13.96
CA GLU A 5 37.74 14.86 15.33
C GLU A 5 36.24 15.14 15.42
N SER A 6 35.74 16.15 14.69
CA SER A 6 34.28 16.43 14.64
C SER A 6 33.49 15.32 13.96
N LEU A 7 34.06 14.61 12.99
CA LEU A 7 33.47 13.43 12.36
C LEU A 7 33.57 12.19 13.24
N GLN A 8 34.54 12.14 14.16
CA GLN A 8 34.65 11.06 15.13
C GLN A 8 33.75 11.27 16.35
N GLU A 9 33.50 12.50 16.77
CA GLU A 9 32.48 12.81 17.81
C GLU A 9 31.07 12.60 17.31
N ALA A 10 30.77 12.84 16.01
CA ALA A 10 29.50 12.48 15.39
C ALA A 10 29.27 10.96 15.28
N LYS A 11 30.30 10.16 15.53
CA LYS A 11 30.22 8.71 15.73
C LYS A 11 29.98 8.34 17.18
N GLU A 12 29.31 9.24 17.94
CA GLU A 12 28.69 8.85 19.20
C GLU A 12 27.79 7.65 18.90
N THR A 13 28.14 6.55 19.50
CA THR A 13 27.48 5.26 19.41
C THR A 13 25.97 5.45 19.55
N ILE A 14 25.28 5.61 18.42
CA ILE A 14 23.82 5.54 18.39
C ILE A 14 23.50 4.19 18.97
N ASN A 15 23.06 4.17 20.19
CA ASN A 15 22.66 2.94 20.86
C ASN A 15 21.39 2.46 20.15
N LEU A 16 21.55 1.64 19.10
CA LEU A 16 20.44 1.12 18.29
C LEU A 16 19.52 0.18 19.10
N SER A 17 20.01 -0.32 20.23
CA SER A 17 19.28 -1.29 21.06
C SER A 17 17.87 -0.80 21.46
N PRO A 18 17.66 0.41 22.02
CA PRO A 18 16.32 0.86 22.39
C PRO A 18 15.40 1.02 21.15
N TRP A 19 15.95 1.48 20.02
CA TRP A 19 15.18 1.65 18.79
C TRP A 19 14.73 0.31 18.20
N ILE A 20 15.59 -0.71 18.25
CA ILE A 20 15.25 -2.07 17.80
C ILE A 20 14.17 -2.68 18.71
N ILE A 21 14.30 -2.54 20.03
CA ILE A 21 13.29 -3.02 20.98
C ILE A 21 11.95 -2.34 20.73
N GLN A 22 11.95 -1.02 20.57
CA GLN A 22 10.74 -0.27 20.25
C GLN A 22 10.10 -0.71 18.92
N LEU A 23 10.92 -0.93 17.89
CA LEU A 23 10.46 -1.42 16.60
C LEU A 23 9.79 -2.80 16.71
N ILE A 24 10.45 -3.74 17.42
CA ILE A 24 9.90 -5.09 17.64
C ILE A 24 8.58 -5.02 18.41
N PHE A 25 8.52 -4.19 19.45
CA PHE A 25 7.29 -4.01 20.23
C PHE A 25 6.15 -3.43 19.41
N CYS A 26 6.41 -2.36 18.64
CA CYS A 26 5.42 -1.77 17.72
C CYS A 26 4.96 -2.78 16.66
N THR A 27 5.89 -3.56 16.09
CA THR A 27 5.56 -4.59 15.10
C THR A 27 4.67 -5.69 15.69
N ALA A 28 4.96 -6.13 16.93
CA ALA A 28 4.15 -7.13 17.63
C ALA A 28 2.73 -6.59 17.92
N LEU A 29 2.61 -5.32 18.33
CA LEU A 29 1.32 -4.68 18.53
C LEU A 29 0.53 -4.57 17.21
N LEU A 30 1.19 -4.19 16.12
CA LEU A 30 0.57 -4.11 14.80
C LEU A 30 0.10 -5.48 14.31
N ALA A 31 0.89 -6.54 14.54
CA ALA A 31 0.48 -7.90 14.20
C ALA A 31 -0.78 -8.32 14.96
N TYR A 32 -0.85 -8.07 16.26
CA TYR A 32 -2.03 -8.35 17.07
C TYR A 32 -3.26 -7.54 16.61
N GLN A 33 -3.09 -6.26 16.30
CA GLN A 33 -4.16 -5.40 15.80
C GLN A 33 -4.65 -5.87 14.42
N SER A 34 -3.74 -6.30 13.56
CA SER A 34 -4.06 -6.81 12.21
C SER A 34 -4.92 -8.07 12.27
N GLU A 35 -4.59 -9.02 13.15
CA GLU A 35 -5.39 -10.22 13.37
C GLU A 35 -6.81 -9.87 13.84
N SER A 36 -6.91 -8.97 14.82
CA SER A 36 -8.21 -8.50 15.31
C SER A 36 -9.01 -7.79 14.20
N PHE A 37 -8.35 -6.98 13.39
CA PHE A 37 -8.98 -6.27 12.28
C PHE A 37 -9.59 -7.24 11.26
N VAL A 38 -8.84 -8.25 10.82
CA VAL A 38 -9.32 -9.26 9.86
C VAL A 38 -10.48 -10.04 10.45
N HIS A 39 -10.39 -10.45 11.72
CA HIS A 39 -11.45 -11.19 12.40
C HIS A 39 -12.80 -10.45 12.45
N PHE A 40 -12.78 -9.11 12.57
CA PHE A 40 -14.00 -8.31 12.56
C PHE A 40 -14.44 -7.89 11.16
N LEU A 41 -13.51 -7.74 10.24
CA LEU A 41 -13.80 -7.32 8.88
C LEU A 41 -14.57 -8.39 8.10
N GLU A 42 -14.17 -9.64 8.21
CA GLU A 42 -14.74 -10.76 7.46
C GLU A 42 -16.27 -10.90 7.69
N PRO A 43 -16.78 -11.04 8.94
CA PRO A 43 -18.22 -11.13 9.15
C PRO A 43 -18.96 -9.83 8.83
N ALA A 44 -18.32 -8.67 8.95
CA ALA A 44 -18.94 -7.39 8.61
C ALA A 44 -19.16 -7.26 7.10
N THR A 45 -18.19 -7.68 6.28
CA THR A 45 -18.30 -7.65 4.83
C THR A 45 -19.31 -8.67 4.29
N GLU A 46 -19.39 -9.84 4.90
CA GLU A 46 -20.41 -10.84 4.58
C GLU A 46 -21.83 -10.34 4.87
N GLN A 47 -22.05 -9.68 6.03
CA GLN A 47 -23.35 -9.09 6.36
C GLN A 47 -23.76 -7.98 5.39
N LEU A 48 -22.81 -7.26 4.81
CA LEU A 48 -23.04 -6.23 3.81
C LEU A 48 -23.20 -6.80 2.38
N GLY A 49 -23.00 -8.10 2.21
CA GLY A 49 -23.09 -8.77 0.91
C GLY A 49 -21.89 -8.50 0.00
N PHE A 50 -20.74 -8.13 0.56
CA PHE A 50 -19.51 -7.93 -0.19
C PHE A 50 -18.85 -9.27 -0.50
N SER A 51 -18.34 -9.43 -1.72
CA SER A 51 -17.49 -10.57 -2.06
C SER A 51 -16.13 -10.45 -1.38
N ALA A 52 -15.47 -11.56 -1.11
CA ALA A 52 -14.10 -11.57 -0.56
C ALA A 52 -13.13 -10.82 -1.48
N LEU A 53 -13.32 -10.94 -2.81
CA LEU A 53 -12.54 -10.24 -3.82
C LEU A 53 -12.71 -8.72 -3.74
N PHE A 54 -13.96 -8.25 -3.68
CA PHE A 54 -14.25 -6.82 -3.53
C PHE A 54 -13.69 -6.26 -2.22
N THR A 55 -13.85 -7.01 -1.13
CA THR A 55 -13.30 -6.62 0.17
C THR A 55 -11.78 -6.48 0.12
N GLY A 56 -11.07 -7.46 -0.46
CA GLY A 56 -9.62 -7.46 -0.56
C GLY A 56 -9.06 -6.37 -1.48
N ILE A 57 -9.70 -6.11 -2.62
CA ILE A 57 -9.19 -5.17 -3.63
C ILE A 57 -9.63 -3.73 -3.36
N ILE A 58 -10.79 -3.52 -2.77
CA ILE A 58 -11.36 -2.17 -2.59
C ILE A 58 -11.38 -1.74 -1.12
N ILE A 59 -11.99 -2.52 -0.24
CA ILE A 59 -12.22 -2.09 1.15
C ILE A 59 -10.91 -2.05 1.95
N ILE A 60 -10.14 -3.11 1.92
CA ILE A 60 -8.88 -3.19 2.68
C ILE A 60 -7.87 -2.11 2.26
N PRO A 61 -7.62 -1.84 0.97
CA PRO A 61 -6.71 -0.76 0.56
C PRO A 61 -7.21 0.63 0.94
N ILE A 62 -8.52 0.90 0.90
CA ILE A 62 -9.06 2.19 1.34
C ILE A 62 -8.77 2.42 2.82
N VAL A 63 -9.04 1.43 3.66
CA VAL A 63 -8.85 1.55 5.11
C VAL A 63 -7.37 1.53 5.47
N GLY A 64 -6.61 0.58 4.89
CA GLY A 64 -5.17 0.43 5.16
C GLY A 64 -4.32 1.58 4.63
N GLY A 65 -4.70 2.17 3.50
CA GLY A 65 -4.00 3.30 2.88
C GLY A 65 -4.25 4.65 3.55
N PHE A 66 -5.13 4.73 4.55
CA PHE A 66 -5.50 6.01 5.17
C PHE A 66 -4.30 6.80 5.71
N SER A 67 -3.30 6.12 6.25
CA SER A 67 -2.07 6.73 6.75
C SER A 67 -1.24 7.42 5.66
N GLU A 68 -1.37 7.00 4.41
CA GLU A 68 -0.69 7.56 3.24
C GLU A 68 -1.49 8.69 2.59
N TYR A 69 -2.82 8.63 2.63
CA TYR A 69 -3.67 9.65 2.03
C TYR A 69 -3.49 11.02 2.69
N VAL A 70 -3.36 11.08 4.01
CA VAL A 70 -3.23 12.35 4.74
C VAL A 70 -1.96 13.12 4.34
N PRO A 71 -0.75 12.53 4.34
CA PRO A 71 0.44 13.24 3.88
C PRO A 71 0.41 13.53 2.37
N ALA A 72 -0.18 12.65 1.55
CA ALA A 72 -0.32 12.88 0.12
C ALA A 72 -1.19 14.11 -0.18
N VAL A 73 -2.37 14.22 0.44
CA VAL A 73 -3.26 15.39 0.27
C VAL A 73 -2.61 16.66 0.80
N LYS A 74 -1.91 16.60 1.96
CA LYS A 74 -1.18 17.76 2.49
C LYS A 74 -0.04 18.20 1.59
N GLY A 75 0.66 17.27 0.93
CA GLY A 75 1.70 17.55 -0.05
C GLY A 75 1.12 18.25 -1.27
N ALA A 76 0.04 17.73 -1.83
CA ALA A 76 -0.65 18.31 -2.97
C ALA A 76 -1.17 19.74 -2.68
N TRP A 77 -1.73 20.00 -1.49
CA TRP A 77 -2.14 21.35 -1.08
C TRP A 77 -1.01 22.37 -0.97
N LYS A 78 0.22 21.90 -0.82
CA LYS A 78 1.41 22.74 -0.75
C LYS A 78 2.16 22.84 -2.09
N ASP A 79 1.54 22.42 -3.18
CA ASP A 79 2.17 22.31 -4.51
C ASP A 79 3.42 21.41 -4.54
N GLN A 80 3.52 20.45 -3.60
CA GLN A 80 4.61 19.48 -3.50
C GLN A 80 4.15 18.13 -4.07
N MET A 81 3.89 18.07 -5.38
CA MET A 81 3.33 16.89 -6.05
C MET A 81 4.30 15.69 -6.08
N ASP A 82 5.60 15.92 -5.93
CA ASP A 82 6.59 14.85 -5.83
C ASP A 82 6.32 13.90 -4.65
N LEU A 83 5.80 14.42 -3.53
CA LEU A 83 5.51 13.63 -2.34
C LEU A 83 4.36 12.64 -2.56
N PRO A 84 3.15 13.05 -3.01
CA PRO A 84 2.06 12.12 -3.32
C PRO A 84 2.44 11.06 -4.35
N ILE A 85 3.12 11.47 -5.43
CA ILE A 85 3.54 10.56 -6.50
C ILE A 85 4.55 9.54 -5.96
N SER A 86 5.55 9.99 -5.22
CA SER A 86 6.57 9.11 -4.62
C SER A 86 5.96 8.11 -3.62
N LEU A 87 4.98 8.56 -2.81
CA LEU A 87 4.25 7.68 -1.90
C LEU A 87 3.49 6.59 -2.67
N ALA A 88 2.70 6.98 -3.66
CA ALA A 88 1.89 6.04 -4.44
C ALA A 88 2.75 5.02 -5.21
N MET A 89 3.82 5.48 -5.86
CA MET A 89 4.75 4.59 -6.58
C MET A 89 5.54 3.70 -5.62
N GLY A 90 6.03 4.26 -4.51
CA GLY A 90 6.80 3.54 -3.51
C GLY A 90 5.98 2.42 -2.87
N SER A 91 4.74 2.69 -2.46
CA SER A 91 3.84 1.69 -1.89
C SER A 91 3.52 0.58 -2.89
N SER A 92 3.24 0.93 -4.14
CA SER A 92 2.96 -0.06 -5.19
C SER A 92 4.15 -0.99 -5.45
N LEU A 93 5.36 -0.44 -5.54
CA LEU A 93 6.59 -1.21 -5.70
C LEU A 93 6.90 -2.07 -4.48
N LEU A 94 6.71 -1.54 -3.28
CA LEU A 94 6.91 -2.29 -2.03
C LEU A 94 6.01 -3.52 -1.98
N VAL A 95 4.72 -3.35 -2.30
CA VAL A 95 3.76 -4.47 -2.31
C VAL A 95 4.15 -5.50 -3.37
N ALA A 96 4.43 -5.06 -4.61
CA ALA A 96 4.69 -5.97 -5.72
C ALA A 96 6.02 -6.72 -5.61
N LEU A 97 7.09 -6.03 -5.16
CA LEU A 97 8.45 -6.58 -5.17
C LEU A 97 8.90 -7.19 -3.84
N LEU A 98 8.30 -6.77 -2.73
CA LEU A 98 8.69 -7.27 -1.41
C LEU A 98 7.57 -8.03 -0.72
N ILE A 99 6.38 -7.43 -0.54
CA ILE A 99 5.33 -8.02 0.29
C ILE A 99 4.76 -9.27 -0.39
N ALA A 100 4.39 -9.21 -1.66
CA ALA A 100 3.79 -10.36 -2.35
C ALA A 100 4.76 -11.57 -2.42
N PRO A 101 6.04 -11.44 -2.84
CA PRO A 101 6.98 -12.55 -2.78
C PRO A 101 7.25 -13.07 -1.37
N ALA A 102 7.33 -12.16 -0.36
CA ALA A 102 7.55 -12.55 1.02
C ALA A 102 6.37 -13.38 1.56
N LEU A 103 5.12 -13.00 1.25
CA LEU A 103 3.92 -13.74 1.65
C LEU A 103 3.88 -15.14 1.04
N ILE A 104 4.29 -15.30 -0.22
CA ILE A 104 4.38 -16.63 -0.88
C ILE A 104 5.38 -17.52 -0.14
N ILE A 105 6.57 -16.98 0.16
CA ILE A 105 7.62 -17.75 0.84
C ILE A 105 7.17 -18.11 2.26
N ILE A 106 6.67 -17.15 3.03
CA ILE A 106 6.22 -17.36 4.40
C ILE A 106 5.01 -18.32 4.43
N GLY A 107 4.03 -18.13 3.54
CA GLY A 107 2.87 -19.01 3.42
C GLY A 107 3.27 -20.46 3.14
N SER A 108 4.25 -20.67 2.26
CA SER A 108 4.79 -22.00 1.98
C SER A 108 5.48 -22.63 3.20
N LEU A 109 6.21 -21.84 4.00
CA LEU A 109 6.90 -22.31 5.21
C LEU A 109 5.93 -22.68 6.33
N ILE A 110 4.78 -21.97 6.44
CA ILE A 110 3.75 -22.22 7.46
C ILE A 110 2.80 -23.37 7.03
N GLY A 111 2.94 -23.90 5.80
CA GLY A 111 2.05 -24.94 5.29
C GLY A 111 0.71 -24.41 4.75
N GLN A 112 0.61 -23.13 4.50
CA GLN A 112 -0.50 -22.42 3.86
C GLN A 112 -0.02 -21.81 2.54
N PRO A 113 0.21 -22.61 1.49
CA PRO A 113 0.78 -22.11 0.24
C PRO A 113 -0.20 -21.12 -0.40
N MET A 114 0.29 -19.92 -0.69
CA MET A 114 -0.43 -18.88 -1.41
C MET A 114 0.00 -18.91 -2.87
N ASN A 115 -0.95 -19.08 -3.79
CA ASN A 115 -0.72 -19.01 -5.22
C ASN A 115 -1.12 -17.63 -5.75
N LEU A 116 -0.35 -17.11 -6.71
CA LEU A 116 -0.72 -15.92 -7.49
C LEU A 116 -1.53 -16.37 -8.74
N ASP A 117 -2.63 -17.05 -8.49
CA ASP A 117 -3.51 -17.53 -9.56
C ASP A 117 -4.63 -16.51 -9.79
N PHE A 118 -4.32 -15.52 -10.60
CA PHE A 118 -5.28 -14.46 -10.93
C PHE A 118 -6.24 -14.92 -12.02
N THR A 119 -7.50 -14.59 -11.85
CA THR A 119 -8.50 -14.76 -12.91
C THR A 119 -8.20 -13.84 -14.10
N ALA A 120 -8.68 -14.19 -15.29
CA ALA A 120 -8.52 -13.36 -16.48
C ALA A 120 -9.07 -11.93 -16.28
N PHE A 121 -10.14 -11.80 -15.49
CA PHE A 121 -10.74 -10.51 -15.16
C PHE A 121 -9.78 -9.65 -14.30
N GLU A 122 -9.17 -10.21 -13.27
CA GLU A 122 -8.21 -9.51 -12.40
C GLU A 122 -6.97 -9.07 -13.18
N VAL A 123 -6.45 -9.93 -14.06
CA VAL A 123 -5.31 -9.58 -14.94
C VAL A 123 -5.66 -8.43 -15.87
N ILE A 124 -6.84 -8.45 -16.49
CA ILE A 124 -7.30 -7.37 -17.36
C ILE A 124 -7.46 -6.08 -16.55
N ALA A 125 -8.07 -6.12 -15.37
CA ALA A 125 -8.23 -4.96 -14.49
C ALA A 125 -6.87 -4.36 -14.09
N LEU A 126 -5.88 -5.20 -13.77
CA LEU A 126 -4.52 -4.79 -13.45
C LEU A 126 -3.85 -4.10 -14.66
N ILE A 127 -3.93 -4.70 -15.85
CA ILE A 127 -3.36 -4.13 -17.08
C ILE A 127 -3.99 -2.77 -17.37
N PHE A 128 -5.32 -2.66 -17.30
CA PHE A 128 -6.03 -1.40 -17.49
C PHE A 128 -5.61 -0.33 -16.49
N SER A 129 -5.50 -0.67 -15.21
CA SER A 129 -5.04 0.24 -14.17
C SER A 129 -3.65 0.80 -14.46
N VAL A 130 -2.70 -0.08 -14.82
CA VAL A 130 -1.33 0.33 -15.17
C VAL A 130 -1.30 1.20 -16.41
N LEU A 131 -2.05 0.85 -17.45
CA LEU A 131 -2.11 1.64 -18.68
C LEU A 131 -2.67 3.04 -18.43
N ILE A 132 -3.77 3.17 -17.68
CA ILE A 132 -4.38 4.47 -17.38
C ILE A 132 -3.44 5.35 -16.57
N VAL A 133 -2.81 4.80 -15.51
CA VAL A 133 -1.83 5.55 -14.72
C VAL A 133 -0.65 6.01 -15.57
N ASN A 134 -0.14 5.16 -16.46
CA ASN A 134 0.94 5.55 -17.36
C ASN A 134 0.50 6.65 -18.35
N LEU A 135 -0.69 6.54 -18.94
CA LEU A 135 -1.21 7.55 -19.84
C LEU A 135 -1.39 8.91 -19.18
N VAL A 136 -1.89 8.91 -17.94
CA VAL A 136 -2.09 10.14 -17.17
C VAL A 136 -0.76 10.80 -16.77
N ASN A 137 0.28 10.01 -16.52
CA ASN A 137 1.59 10.53 -16.09
C ASN A 137 2.55 10.85 -17.26
N MET A 138 2.13 10.69 -18.52
CA MET A 138 3.03 10.84 -19.69
C MET A 138 3.61 12.24 -19.88
N ASP A 139 2.86 13.29 -19.52
CA ASP A 139 3.28 14.68 -19.73
C ASP A 139 4.01 15.30 -18.53
N ALA A 140 4.24 14.53 -17.47
CA ALA A 140 4.91 14.94 -16.24
C ALA A 140 4.33 16.22 -15.61
N LYS A 141 3.06 16.52 -15.86
CA LYS A 141 2.31 17.63 -15.29
C LYS A 141 1.13 17.07 -14.51
N SER A 142 0.82 17.70 -13.40
CA SER A 142 -0.32 17.29 -12.57
C SER A 142 -1.47 18.27 -12.76
N ASN A 143 -2.63 17.73 -13.11
CA ASN A 143 -3.84 18.50 -13.42
C ASN A 143 -5.01 17.89 -12.62
N TRP A 144 -5.94 18.74 -12.14
CA TRP A 144 -7.13 18.28 -11.44
C TRP A 144 -7.99 17.30 -12.28
N LEU A 145 -8.00 17.47 -13.60
CA LEU A 145 -8.75 16.62 -14.52
C LEU A 145 -8.16 15.20 -14.55
N GLU A 146 -6.86 15.06 -14.52
CA GLU A 146 -6.16 13.78 -14.43
C GLU A 146 -6.48 13.06 -13.12
N GLY A 147 -6.49 13.78 -12.00
CA GLY A 147 -6.94 13.25 -10.73
C GLY A 147 -8.39 12.78 -10.77
N ALA A 148 -9.28 13.55 -11.40
CA ALA A 148 -10.67 13.15 -11.58
C ALA A 148 -10.83 11.92 -12.48
N MET A 149 -10.01 11.78 -13.52
CA MET A 149 -9.98 10.59 -14.39
C MET A 149 -9.50 9.36 -13.64
N LEU A 150 -8.46 9.46 -12.80
CA LEU A 150 -7.98 8.37 -11.96
C LEU A 150 -9.02 7.92 -10.94
N LEU A 151 -9.69 8.87 -10.27
CA LEU A 151 -10.79 8.56 -9.35
C LEU A 151 -11.99 7.92 -10.07
N GLY A 152 -12.33 8.41 -11.27
CA GLY A 152 -13.37 7.81 -12.10
C GLY A 152 -13.03 6.37 -12.51
N THR A 153 -11.78 6.14 -12.90
CA THR A 153 -11.28 4.79 -13.22
C THR A 153 -11.37 3.87 -12.01
N TYR A 154 -10.95 4.35 -10.84
CA TYR A 154 -11.06 3.58 -9.60
C TYR A 154 -12.52 3.23 -9.27
N ALA A 155 -13.45 4.18 -9.44
CA ALA A 155 -14.87 3.94 -9.23
C ALA A 155 -15.45 2.89 -10.21
N VAL A 156 -15.06 2.94 -11.48
CA VAL A 156 -15.45 1.94 -12.49
C VAL A 156 -14.92 0.56 -12.14
N LEU A 157 -13.67 0.45 -11.75
CA LEU A 157 -13.08 -0.82 -11.30
C LEU A 157 -13.76 -1.34 -10.03
N ALA A 158 -14.04 -0.47 -9.07
CA ALA A 158 -14.77 -0.85 -7.86
C ALA A 158 -16.15 -1.42 -8.16
N LEU A 159 -16.90 -0.79 -9.08
CA LEU A 159 -18.18 -1.32 -9.54
C LEU A 159 -18.03 -2.64 -10.29
N ALA A 160 -17.00 -2.77 -11.11
CA ALA A 160 -16.74 -4.00 -11.85
C ALA A 160 -16.46 -5.18 -10.90
N PHE A 161 -15.66 -4.96 -9.86
CA PHE A 161 -15.40 -5.98 -8.83
C PHE A 161 -16.62 -6.24 -7.90
N TRP A 162 -17.49 -5.23 -7.74
CA TRP A 162 -18.74 -5.42 -7.00
C TRP A 162 -19.67 -6.40 -7.69
N PHE A 163 -19.82 -6.29 -9.01
CA PHE A 163 -20.72 -7.13 -9.80
C PHE A 163 -20.09 -8.45 -10.28
N HIS A 164 -18.78 -8.59 -10.09
CA HIS A 164 -18.07 -9.83 -10.43
C HIS A 164 -17.97 -10.70 -9.17
N PRO A 165 -18.59 -11.87 -9.18
CA PRO A 165 -18.59 -12.80 -8.04
C PRO A 165 -17.21 -13.43 -7.81
#